data_f14ea985d25d9fb3fcbd33cb741b3baf
#
_entry.id   f14ea985d25d9fb3fcbd33cb741b3baf
#
_cell.length_a   1.000
_cell.length_b   1.000
_cell.length_c   1.000
_cell.angle_alpha   90.00
_cell.angle_beta   90.00
_cell.angle_gamma   90.00
#
_symmetry.space_group_name_H-M   'P 1'
#
loop_
_entity.id
_entity.type
_entity.pdbx_description
1 polymer ?
#
loop_
_entity_poly.entity_id
_entity_poly.type
_entity_poly.pdbx_seq_one_letter_code
_entity_poly.pdbx_strand_id
1 'polypeptide(L)'
;YGSIACLIYMTVVNLEDIMASWEPNRALFRYIPLGLAIAISGSCFASVVVPKATGYFDLYQNNREEYIQIGEFLSQIPEDATVTATTFYTVPLSQRAVLYDVRYCSREHLLSTEYVVLDVNHTSSYTLYEENGEDGYQNLVKFLEKNGYTKLDAWEDRLEIYQKK
;
A
#
# COMPACT_ATOMS: atom_id res chain seq x y z
N TYR A 1 4.30 3.55 14.85
CA TYR A 1 3.34 2.54 15.34
C TYR A 1 3.58 2.14 16.82
N GLY A 2 4.81 2.24 17.37
CA GLY A 2 5.13 1.90 18.77
C GLY A 2 4.41 2.75 19.83
N SER A 3 4.17 4.02 19.54
CA SER A 3 3.48 4.93 20.47
C SER A 3 2.01 4.55 20.73
N ILE A 4 1.33 3.94 19.78
CA ILE A 4 -0.07 3.52 19.94
C ILE A 4 -0.19 2.40 20.96
N ALA A 5 0.71 1.41 20.89
CA ALA A 5 0.74 0.31 21.85
C ALA A 5 0.98 0.82 23.29
N CYS A 6 1.91 1.78 23.47
CA CYS A 6 2.15 2.42 24.77
C CYS A 6 0.92 3.19 25.27
N LEU A 7 0.22 3.92 24.40
CA LEU A 7 -0.98 4.65 24.78
C LEU A 7 -2.11 3.71 25.22
N ILE A 8 -2.32 2.59 24.50
CA ILE A 8 -3.31 1.57 24.87
C ILE A 8 -2.93 0.97 26.24
N TYR A 9 -1.66 0.57 26.43
CA TYR A 9 -1.19 0.01 27.70
C TYR A 9 -1.40 0.99 28.86
N MET A 10 -0.98 2.25 28.71
CA MET A 10 -1.18 3.30 29.73
C MET A 10 -2.65 3.52 30.05
N THR A 11 -3.55 3.42 29.06
CA THR A 11 -4.99 3.56 29.27
C THR A 11 -5.54 2.40 30.10
N VAL A 12 -5.10 1.16 29.83
CA VAL A 12 -5.52 -0.03 30.59
C VAL A 12 -5.07 0.06 32.03
N VAL A 13 -3.78 0.38 32.27
CA VAL A 13 -3.22 0.51 33.63
C VAL A 13 -3.92 1.61 34.43
N ASN A 14 -4.16 2.77 33.81
CA ASN A 14 -4.91 3.86 34.50
C ASN A 14 -6.36 3.47 34.80
N LEU A 15 -7.01 2.68 33.94
CA LEU A 15 -8.36 2.17 34.19
C LEU A 15 -8.38 1.19 35.37
N GLU A 16 -7.39 0.30 35.49
CA GLU A 16 -7.26 -0.62 36.63
C GLU A 16 -7.07 0.14 37.95
N ASP A 17 -6.20 1.14 37.98
CA ASP A 17 -5.99 2.00 39.17
C ASP A 17 -7.24 2.77 39.56
N ILE A 18 -7.97 3.31 38.60
CA ILE A 18 -9.25 3.99 38.81
C ILE A 18 -10.29 3.02 39.38
N MET A 19 -10.35 1.78 38.89
CA MET A 19 -11.27 0.76 39.38
C MET A 19 -10.90 0.25 40.76
N ALA A 20 -9.61 0.04 41.05
CA ALA A 20 -9.14 -0.44 42.32
C ALA A 20 -9.37 0.56 43.48
N SER A 21 -9.34 1.87 43.18
CA SER A 21 -9.57 2.95 44.16
C SER A 21 -11.05 3.33 44.31
N TRP A 22 -11.98 2.43 44.09
CA TRP A 22 -13.42 2.69 44.06
C TRP A 22 -14.00 3.05 45.44
N GLU A 23 -14.36 4.32 45.62
CA GLU A 23 -15.22 4.81 46.70
C GLU A 23 -16.60 5.20 46.08
N PRO A 24 -17.74 4.65 46.57
CA PRO A 24 -19.07 4.84 45.94
C PRO A 24 -19.51 6.31 45.87
N ASN A 25 -19.13 7.12 46.85
CA ASN A 25 -19.50 8.53 46.93
C ASN A 25 -18.82 9.45 45.92
N ARG A 26 -17.79 8.97 45.19
CA ARG A 26 -17.08 9.74 44.15
C ARG A 26 -17.30 9.21 42.75
N ALA A 27 -18.24 8.30 42.55
CA ALA A 27 -18.51 7.67 41.26
C ALA A 27 -18.74 8.68 40.12
N LEU A 28 -19.51 9.74 40.40
CA LEU A 28 -19.83 10.75 39.40
C LEU A 28 -18.60 11.49 38.87
N PHE A 29 -17.64 11.83 39.73
CA PHE A 29 -16.41 12.51 39.34
C PHE A 29 -15.46 11.63 38.49
N ARG A 30 -15.65 10.31 38.47
CA ARG A 30 -14.87 9.37 37.66
C ARG A 30 -15.46 9.14 36.30
N TYR A 31 -16.78 9.09 36.19
CA TYR A 31 -17.45 8.90 34.91
C TYR A 31 -17.37 10.13 34.02
N ILE A 32 -17.27 11.35 34.61
CA ILE A 32 -17.15 12.59 33.83
C ILE A 32 -15.87 12.59 32.95
N PRO A 33 -14.64 12.33 33.45
CA PRO A 33 -13.45 12.29 32.61
C PRO A 33 -13.51 11.18 31.55
N LEU A 34 -14.05 10.01 31.90
CA LEU A 34 -14.23 8.91 30.96
C LEU A 34 -15.20 9.27 29.84
N GLY A 35 -16.34 9.83 30.18
CA GLY A 35 -17.33 10.31 29.22
C GLY A 35 -16.76 11.41 28.31
N LEU A 36 -15.98 12.33 28.88
CA LEU A 36 -15.29 13.37 28.11
C LEU A 36 -14.23 12.79 27.17
N ALA A 37 -13.43 11.84 27.62
CA ALA A 37 -12.44 11.17 26.79
C ALA A 37 -13.09 10.42 25.61
N ILE A 38 -14.18 9.71 25.84
CA ILE A 38 -14.96 9.04 24.79
C ILE A 38 -15.53 10.06 23.81
N ALA A 39 -16.09 11.16 24.29
CA ALA A 39 -16.67 12.21 23.44
C ALA A 39 -15.60 12.90 22.57
N ILE A 40 -14.44 13.23 23.15
CA ILE A 40 -13.32 13.83 22.42
C ILE A 40 -12.78 12.83 21.39
N SER A 41 -12.51 11.58 21.79
CA SER A 41 -12.00 10.55 20.87
C SER A 41 -12.98 10.27 19.73
N GLY A 42 -14.27 10.17 20.03
CA GLY A 42 -15.32 9.98 19.03
C GLY A 42 -15.41 11.16 18.06
N SER A 43 -15.33 12.40 18.58
CA SER A 43 -15.33 13.61 17.76
C SER A 43 -14.09 13.70 16.85
N CYS A 44 -12.92 13.41 17.38
CA CYS A 44 -11.68 13.35 16.59
C CYS A 44 -11.73 12.26 15.52
N PHE A 45 -12.25 11.08 15.86
CA PHE A 45 -12.44 10.00 14.89
C PHE A 45 -13.41 10.43 13.78
N ALA A 46 -14.56 10.96 14.15
CA ALA A 46 -15.57 11.40 13.19
C ALA A 46 -15.07 12.53 12.28
N SER A 47 -14.30 13.47 12.81
CA SER A 47 -13.81 14.62 12.04
C SER A 47 -12.60 14.31 11.13
N VAL A 48 -11.79 13.29 11.46
CA VAL A 48 -10.56 12.99 10.73
C VAL A 48 -10.69 11.71 9.89
N VAL A 49 -11.23 10.64 10.49
CA VAL A 49 -11.24 9.32 9.83
C VAL A 49 -12.42 9.21 8.85
N VAL A 50 -13.61 9.66 9.25
CA VAL A 50 -14.80 9.53 8.40
C VAL A 50 -14.64 10.26 7.06
N PRO A 51 -14.24 11.54 6.99
CA PRO A 51 -14.06 12.22 5.71
C PRO A 51 -12.99 11.57 4.81
N LYS A 52 -11.92 11.04 5.41
CA LYS A 52 -10.90 10.30 4.64
C LYS A 52 -11.44 8.98 4.11
N ALA A 53 -12.15 8.22 4.95
CA ALA A 53 -12.73 6.95 4.55
C ALA A 53 -13.77 7.12 3.44
N THR A 54 -14.65 8.11 3.53
CA THR A 54 -15.61 8.44 2.47
C THR A 54 -14.91 8.86 1.18
N GLY A 55 -13.88 9.72 1.28
CA GLY A 55 -13.10 10.14 0.12
C GLY A 55 -12.41 8.98 -0.61
N TYR A 56 -11.83 8.02 0.13
CA TYR A 56 -11.26 6.81 -0.47
C TYR A 56 -12.32 5.88 -1.06
N PHE A 57 -13.48 5.78 -0.41
CA PHE A 57 -14.60 5.00 -0.93
C PHE A 57 -15.13 5.58 -2.25
N ASP A 58 -15.33 6.90 -2.31
CA ASP A 58 -15.77 7.60 -3.51
C ASP A 58 -14.73 7.46 -4.65
N LEU A 59 -13.44 7.59 -4.32
CA LEU A 59 -12.35 7.37 -5.29
C LEU A 59 -12.39 5.94 -5.85
N TYR A 60 -12.57 4.94 -4.99
CA TYR A 60 -12.69 3.55 -5.41
C TYR A 60 -13.93 3.32 -6.29
N GLN A 61 -15.08 3.87 -5.92
CA GLN A 61 -16.30 3.71 -6.71
C GLN A 61 -16.17 4.36 -8.09
N ASN A 62 -15.56 5.54 -8.16
CA ASN A 62 -15.38 6.27 -9.42
C ASN A 62 -14.41 5.57 -10.38
N ASN A 63 -13.41 4.85 -9.84
CA ASN A 63 -12.38 4.17 -10.65
C ASN A 63 -12.58 2.65 -10.69
N ARG A 64 -13.72 2.14 -10.22
CA ARG A 64 -13.95 0.70 -10.08
C ARG A 64 -13.83 -0.05 -11.41
N GLU A 65 -14.35 0.51 -12.48
CA GLU A 65 -14.30 -0.11 -13.82
C GLU A 65 -12.84 -0.20 -14.29
N GLU A 66 -12.06 0.84 -14.10
CA GLU A 66 -10.63 0.87 -14.41
C GLU A 66 -9.87 -0.21 -13.63
N TYR A 67 -10.14 -0.36 -12.33
CA TYR A 67 -9.50 -1.41 -11.52
C TYR A 67 -9.85 -2.82 -11.97
N ILE A 68 -11.08 -3.04 -12.44
CA ILE A 68 -11.50 -4.32 -13.02
C ILE A 68 -10.72 -4.59 -14.31
N GLN A 69 -10.65 -3.62 -15.22
CA GLN A 69 -9.91 -3.75 -16.48
C GLN A 69 -8.40 -4.00 -16.26
N ILE A 70 -7.79 -3.31 -15.30
CA ILE A 70 -6.40 -3.58 -14.90
C ILE A 70 -6.26 -5.02 -14.38
N GLY A 71 -7.20 -5.48 -13.55
CA GLY A 71 -7.19 -6.85 -13.05
C GLY A 71 -7.31 -7.89 -14.18
N GLU A 72 -8.18 -7.66 -15.13
CA GLU A 72 -8.35 -8.51 -16.32
C GLU A 72 -7.06 -8.50 -17.19
N PHE A 73 -6.46 -7.32 -17.39
CA PHE A 73 -5.20 -7.21 -18.13
C PHE A 73 -4.06 -7.96 -17.44
N LEU A 74 -3.95 -7.86 -16.11
CA LEU A 74 -2.94 -8.58 -15.34
C LEU A 74 -3.19 -10.08 -15.23
N SER A 75 -4.41 -10.55 -15.49
CA SER A 75 -4.75 -11.98 -15.45
C SER A 75 -4.07 -12.81 -16.54
N GLN A 76 -3.54 -12.18 -17.59
CA GLN A 76 -2.71 -12.85 -18.60
C GLN A 76 -1.38 -13.38 -18.06
N ILE A 77 -0.91 -12.87 -16.89
CA ILE A 77 0.28 -13.39 -16.20
C ILE A 77 -0.11 -14.64 -15.40
N PRO A 78 0.51 -15.81 -15.60
CA PRO A 78 0.20 -17.03 -14.86
C PRO A 78 0.27 -16.83 -13.34
N GLU A 79 -0.59 -17.53 -12.59
CA GLU A 79 -0.67 -17.40 -11.13
C GLU A 79 0.59 -17.89 -10.41
N ASP A 80 1.27 -18.87 -10.97
CA ASP A 80 2.52 -19.48 -10.48
C ASP A 80 3.79 -18.72 -10.92
N ALA A 81 3.65 -17.74 -11.81
CA ALA A 81 4.79 -16.96 -12.31
C ALA A 81 5.39 -16.06 -11.23
N THR A 82 6.70 -15.89 -11.31
CA THR A 82 7.45 -14.93 -10.50
C THR A 82 7.37 -13.55 -11.12
N VAL A 83 6.98 -12.54 -10.34
CA VAL A 83 6.68 -11.20 -10.86
C VAL A 83 7.43 -10.11 -10.08
N THR A 84 7.91 -9.11 -10.80
CA THR A 84 8.28 -7.81 -10.22
C THR A 84 7.31 -6.76 -10.76
N ALA A 85 6.70 -5.97 -9.90
CA ALA A 85 5.69 -4.99 -10.30
C ALA A 85 5.91 -3.63 -9.62
N THR A 86 5.43 -2.57 -10.25
CA THR A 86 5.33 -1.26 -9.61
C THR A 86 4.33 -1.34 -8.44
N THR A 87 4.60 -0.62 -7.36
CA THR A 87 3.88 -0.66 -6.06
C THR A 87 2.36 -0.80 -6.17
N PHE A 88 1.72 -0.04 -7.06
CA PHE A 88 0.26 -0.08 -7.25
C PHE A 88 -0.26 -1.43 -7.76
N TYR A 89 0.52 -2.11 -8.57
CA TYR A 89 0.14 -3.40 -9.18
C TYR A 89 0.55 -4.61 -8.35
N THR A 90 1.27 -4.41 -7.25
CA THR A 90 1.58 -5.51 -6.31
C THR A 90 0.33 -6.04 -5.60
N VAL A 91 -0.69 -5.21 -5.40
CA VAL A 91 -1.92 -5.61 -4.70
C VAL A 91 -2.70 -6.68 -5.48
N PRO A 92 -3.10 -6.47 -6.76
CA PRO A 92 -3.79 -7.50 -7.54
C PRO A 92 -2.91 -8.73 -7.80
N LEU A 93 -1.58 -8.61 -7.71
CA LEU A 93 -0.63 -9.69 -7.92
C LEU A 93 -0.20 -10.39 -6.62
N SER A 94 -0.74 -10.01 -5.47
CA SER A 94 -0.29 -10.45 -4.13
C SER A 94 -0.48 -11.94 -3.82
N GLN A 95 -1.26 -12.67 -4.60
CA GLN A 95 -1.48 -14.11 -4.44
C GLN A 95 -0.29 -14.97 -4.92
N ARG A 96 0.71 -14.37 -5.58
CA ARG A 96 1.87 -15.09 -6.12
C ARG A 96 2.91 -15.41 -5.05
N ALA A 97 3.57 -16.56 -5.19
CA ALA A 97 4.59 -17.00 -4.25
C ALA A 97 5.83 -16.09 -4.23
N VAL A 98 6.17 -15.49 -5.38
CA VAL A 98 7.30 -14.57 -5.51
C VAL A 98 6.81 -13.29 -6.19
N LEU A 99 6.80 -12.22 -5.42
CA LEU A 99 6.43 -10.89 -5.88
C LEU A 99 7.38 -9.85 -5.30
N TYR A 100 8.02 -9.07 -6.16
CA TYR A 100 8.88 -7.97 -5.77
C TYR A 100 8.30 -6.62 -6.21
N ASP A 101 8.58 -5.58 -5.42
CA ASP A 101 8.30 -4.20 -5.82
C ASP A 101 9.53 -3.62 -6.52
N VAL A 102 9.36 -3.10 -7.74
CA VAL A 102 10.42 -2.48 -8.55
C VAL A 102 11.19 -1.42 -7.78
N ARG A 103 10.50 -0.65 -6.94
CA ARG A 103 11.09 0.45 -6.17
C ARG A 103 12.11 0.00 -5.12
N TYR A 104 11.95 -1.22 -4.59
CA TYR A 104 12.72 -1.72 -3.45
C TYR A 104 13.54 -2.96 -3.77
N CYS A 105 13.34 -3.60 -4.92
CA CYS A 105 14.08 -4.80 -5.26
C CYS A 105 15.49 -4.50 -5.76
N SER A 106 16.43 -5.43 -5.50
CA SER A 106 17.74 -5.39 -6.11
C SER A 106 17.67 -5.76 -7.60
N ARG A 107 18.69 -5.35 -8.38
CA ARG A 107 18.79 -5.75 -9.80
C ARG A 107 18.82 -7.27 -9.99
N GLU A 108 19.38 -8.00 -9.03
CA GLU A 108 19.42 -9.48 -9.06
C GLU A 108 18.02 -10.07 -8.88
N HIS A 109 17.23 -9.56 -7.92
CA HIS A 109 15.85 -9.98 -7.72
C HIS A 109 14.97 -9.64 -8.92
N LEU A 110 15.14 -8.46 -9.50
CA LEU A 110 14.44 -8.09 -10.73
C LEU A 110 14.71 -9.11 -11.84
N LEU A 111 15.98 -9.47 -12.07
CA LEU A 111 16.38 -10.42 -13.11
C LEU A 111 16.02 -11.88 -12.80
N SER A 112 15.65 -12.20 -11.56
CA SER A 112 15.18 -13.53 -11.17
C SER A 112 13.72 -13.79 -11.50
N THR A 113 12.95 -12.74 -11.82
CA THR A 113 11.52 -12.86 -12.13
C THR A 113 11.26 -13.09 -13.61
N GLU A 114 10.18 -13.81 -13.90
CA GLU A 114 9.73 -14.12 -15.26
C GLU A 114 8.98 -12.97 -15.92
N TYR A 115 8.25 -12.20 -15.11
CA TYR A 115 7.46 -11.07 -15.57
C TYR A 115 7.80 -9.80 -14.82
N VAL A 116 7.79 -8.68 -15.55
CA VAL A 116 7.95 -7.34 -14.98
C VAL A 116 6.80 -6.46 -15.44
N VAL A 117 6.11 -5.83 -14.48
CA VAL A 117 4.95 -4.97 -14.69
C VAL A 117 5.30 -3.54 -14.34
N LEU A 118 5.29 -2.65 -15.32
CA LEU A 118 5.72 -1.27 -15.19
C LEU A 118 4.57 -0.29 -15.40
N ASP A 119 4.50 0.74 -14.55
CA ASP A 119 3.64 1.91 -14.74
C ASP A 119 4.41 2.99 -15.50
N VAL A 120 3.94 3.35 -16.68
CA VAL A 120 4.60 4.34 -17.55
C VAL A 120 4.54 5.74 -16.96
N ASN A 121 3.50 6.05 -16.18
CA ASN A 121 3.23 7.40 -15.68
C ASN A 121 3.85 7.69 -14.29
N HIS A 122 4.21 6.65 -13.52
CA HIS A 122 4.77 6.80 -12.17
C HIS A 122 6.31 6.79 -12.17
N THR A 123 6.92 7.85 -12.68
CA THR A 123 8.38 8.00 -12.78
C THR A 123 9.09 7.91 -11.41
N SER A 124 8.45 8.32 -10.32
CA SER A 124 9.00 8.23 -8.96
C SER A 124 9.28 6.80 -8.46
N SER A 125 8.76 5.78 -9.13
CA SER A 125 9.01 4.38 -8.81
C SER A 125 10.37 3.90 -9.34
N TYR A 126 11.01 4.65 -10.24
CA TYR A 126 12.20 4.23 -10.98
C TYR A 126 13.47 5.00 -10.59
N THR A 127 13.47 5.69 -9.46
CA THR A 127 14.60 6.52 -8.99
C THR A 127 15.91 5.74 -8.85
N LEU A 128 15.85 4.43 -8.58
CA LEU A 128 17.03 3.55 -8.53
C LEU A 128 17.71 3.33 -9.89
N TYR A 129 17.02 3.69 -10.98
CA TYR A 129 17.48 3.53 -12.36
C TYR A 129 17.75 4.87 -13.03
N GLU A 130 17.57 5.99 -12.31
CA GLU A 130 17.99 7.32 -12.80
C GLU A 130 19.51 7.39 -12.83
N GLU A 131 20.09 7.57 -14.02
CA GLU A 131 21.53 7.76 -14.21
C GLU A 131 21.75 8.99 -15.08
N ASN A 132 22.69 9.84 -14.70
CA ASN A 132 23.11 11.02 -15.48
C ASN A 132 22.00 12.01 -15.87
N GLY A 133 20.89 12.05 -15.12
CA GLY A 133 19.75 12.92 -15.43
C GLY A 133 18.80 12.36 -16.51
N GLU A 134 19.00 11.11 -16.93
CA GLU A 134 18.07 10.40 -17.79
C GLU A 134 16.90 9.82 -16.99
N ASP A 135 15.75 9.67 -17.66
CA ASP A 135 14.53 9.11 -17.07
C ASP A 135 14.76 7.65 -16.61
N GLY A 136 14.53 7.41 -15.32
CA GLY A 136 14.70 6.10 -14.70
C GLY A 136 13.87 4.99 -15.36
N TYR A 137 12.66 5.31 -15.85
CA TYR A 137 11.82 4.38 -16.60
C TYR A 137 12.51 3.92 -17.90
N GLN A 138 13.03 4.85 -18.71
CA GLN A 138 13.70 4.53 -19.96
C GLN A 138 14.96 3.69 -19.74
N ASN A 139 15.71 4.00 -18.69
CA ASN A 139 16.91 3.23 -18.33
C ASN A 139 16.55 1.82 -17.85
N LEU A 140 15.44 1.67 -17.09
CA LEU A 140 14.95 0.37 -16.69
C LEU A 140 14.49 -0.47 -17.89
N VAL A 141 13.77 0.10 -18.84
CA VAL A 141 13.36 -0.59 -20.07
C VAL A 141 14.57 -1.07 -20.87
N LYS A 142 15.56 -0.19 -21.12
CA LYS A 142 16.82 -0.58 -21.79
C LYS A 142 17.54 -1.71 -21.02
N PHE A 143 17.54 -1.64 -19.70
CA PHE A 143 18.14 -2.67 -18.85
C PHE A 143 17.41 -4.01 -18.98
N LEU A 144 16.10 -4.03 -18.99
CA LEU A 144 15.28 -5.23 -19.18
C LEU A 144 15.53 -5.86 -20.57
N GLU A 145 15.46 -5.07 -21.62
CA GLU A 145 15.70 -5.53 -23.00
C GLU A 145 17.10 -6.16 -23.15
N LYS A 146 18.13 -5.51 -22.57
CA LYS A 146 19.52 -6.03 -22.57
C LYS A 146 19.65 -7.38 -21.85
N ASN A 147 18.78 -7.65 -20.87
CA ASN A 147 18.80 -8.88 -20.08
C ASN A 147 17.75 -9.92 -20.53
N GLY A 148 17.25 -9.81 -21.76
CA GLY A 148 16.43 -10.82 -22.39
C GLY A 148 14.94 -10.71 -22.11
N TYR A 149 14.48 -9.59 -21.55
CA TYR A 149 13.05 -9.32 -21.45
C TYR A 149 12.52 -8.71 -22.73
N THR A 150 11.31 -9.08 -23.09
CA THR A 150 10.60 -8.52 -24.24
C THR A 150 9.23 -8.02 -23.79
N LYS A 151 8.82 -6.90 -24.31
CA LYS A 151 7.48 -6.37 -24.06
C LYS A 151 6.46 -7.37 -24.59
N LEU A 152 5.63 -7.88 -23.70
CA LEU A 152 4.56 -8.83 -24.02
C LEU A 152 3.31 -8.08 -24.47
N ASP A 153 2.86 -7.11 -23.68
CA ASP A 153 1.64 -6.36 -23.93
C ASP A 153 1.69 -4.99 -23.22
N ALA A 154 0.79 -4.09 -23.61
CA ALA A 154 0.61 -2.79 -23.01
C ALA A 154 -0.88 -2.44 -22.94
N TRP A 155 -1.31 -1.91 -21.80
CA TRP A 155 -2.66 -1.40 -21.62
C TRP A 155 -2.64 0.13 -21.63
N GLU A 156 -3.15 0.68 -22.73
CA GLU A 156 -3.06 2.11 -23.03
C GLU A 156 -1.60 2.63 -22.90
N ASP A 157 -1.40 3.91 -22.57
CA ASP A 157 -0.08 4.48 -22.28
C ASP A 157 0.22 4.46 -20.77
N ARG A 158 -0.26 3.46 -20.03
CA ARG A 158 -0.21 3.43 -18.56
C ARG A 158 0.52 2.23 -17.99
N LEU A 159 0.32 1.05 -18.56
CA LEU A 159 0.80 -0.21 -18.00
C LEU A 159 1.46 -1.07 -19.07
N GLU A 160 2.65 -1.55 -18.78
CA GLU A 160 3.40 -2.45 -19.67
C GLU A 160 3.81 -3.71 -18.94
N ILE A 161 3.69 -4.85 -19.64
CA ILE A 161 4.16 -6.15 -19.17
C ILE A 161 5.34 -6.59 -20.03
N TYR A 162 6.42 -6.94 -19.36
CA TYR A 162 7.61 -7.52 -19.95
C TYR A 162 7.75 -8.97 -19.49
N GLN A 163 8.11 -9.85 -20.41
CA GLN A 163 8.36 -11.27 -20.17
C GLN A 163 9.79 -11.63 -20.49
N LYS A 164 10.41 -12.42 -19.64
CA LYS A 164 11.73 -12.98 -19.85
C LYS A 164 11.65 -14.13 -20.86
N LYS A 165 12.50 -14.11 -21.88
CA LYS A 165 12.64 -15.19 -22.87
C LYS A 165 13.52 -16.31 -22.37
#